data_d1a63f0df1b331a344a821413c55b00a
#
_entry.id   d1a63f0df1b331a344a821413c55b00a
#
_cell.length_a   1.000
_cell.length_b   1.000
_cell.length_c   1.000
_cell.angle_alpha   90.00
_cell.angle_beta   90.00
_cell.angle_gamma   90.00
#
_symmetry.space_group_name_H-M   'P 1'
#
loop_
_entity.id
_entity.type
_entity.pdbx_description
1 polymer ?
#
loop_
_entity_poly.entity_id
_entity_poly.type
_entity_poly.pdbx_seq_one_letter_code
_entity_poly.pdbx_strand_id
1 'polypeptide(L)'
;MTDDARLYMAYYEGKAIAGTIAIKWGQNVMKYQYGASSNAHRNVYPNYALQWAMMKWGMECGCKVYDFGGISGDCQNPDNPHYGLWRFKHGFGGYMKEFVGEFDYVINKPVYKLYNVATKILEKIR
;
A
#
# COMPACT_ATOMS: atom_id res chain seq x y z
N MET A 1 9.00 -23.63 1.88
CA MET A 1 8.50 -22.25 2.11
C MET A 1 8.50 -21.59 0.75
N THR A 2 7.37 -21.10 0.30
CA THR A 2 7.29 -20.36 -0.96
C THR A 2 7.95 -19.00 -0.77
N ASP A 3 8.95 -18.68 -1.61
CA ASP A 3 9.66 -17.39 -1.59
C ASP A 3 8.79 -16.23 -2.16
N ASP A 4 7.53 -16.19 -1.76
CA ASP A 4 6.57 -15.24 -2.32
C ASP A 4 6.42 -13.97 -1.46
N ALA A 5 7.07 -13.91 -0.30
CA ALA A 5 7.05 -12.74 0.57
C ALA A 5 8.43 -12.45 1.16
N ARG A 6 8.80 -11.16 1.23
CA ARG A 6 10.05 -10.70 1.85
C ARG A 6 9.82 -9.49 2.73
N LEU A 7 10.50 -9.47 3.87
CA LEU A 7 10.64 -8.31 4.73
C LEU A 7 11.94 -7.58 4.37
N TYR A 8 11.84 -6.28 4.13
CA TYR A 8 12.98 -5.39 3.94
C TYR A 8 13.06 -4.40 5.11
N MET A 9 14.26 -4.20 5.63
CA MET A 9 14.51 -3.25 6.72
C MET A 9 15.57 -2.24 6.29
N ALA A 10 15.31 -0.97 6.52
CA ALA A 10 16.27 0.10 6.37
C ALA A 10 16.90 0.46 7.71
N TYR A 11 18.22 0.49 7.74
CA TYR A 11 19.00 0.86 8.91
C TYR A 11 19.77 2.15 8.64
N TYR A 12 19.85 3.00 9.64
CA TYR A 12 20.68 4.20 9.65
C TYR A 12 21.39 4.28 10.98
N GLU A 13 22.73 4.43 10.94
CA GLU A 13 23.58 4.42 12.15
C GLU A 13 23.30 3.24 13.10
N GLY A 14 23.09 2.05 12.53
CA GLY A 14 22.84 0.81 13.28
C GLY A 14 21.40 0.66 13.83
N LYS A 15 20.51 1.64 13.60
CA LYS A 15 19.11 1.59 14.05
C LYS A 15 18.18 1.31 12.90
N ALA A 16 17.20 0.45 13.12
CA ALA A 16 16.11 0.24 12.16
C ALA A 16 15.21 1.48 12.12
N ILE A 17 15.06 2.09 10.94
CA ILE A 17 14.30 3.34 10.75
C ILE A 17 13.07 3.16 9.86
N ALA A 18 13.02 2.11 9.05
CA ALA A 18 11.85 1.77 8.26
C ALA A 18 11.86 0.28 7.91
N GLY A 19 10.69 -0.26 7.61
CA GLY A 19 10.54 -1.64 7.15
C GLY A 19 9.34 -1.78 6.23
N THR A 20 9.39 -2.78 5.35
CA THR A 20 8.33 -3.04 4.38
C THR A 20 8.24 -4.51 4.04
N ILE A 21 7.03 -4.97 3.71
CA ILE A 21 6.77 -6.32 3.24
C ILE A 21 6.37 -6.24 1.77
N ALA A 22 7.12 -6.94 0.93
CA ALA A 22 6.78 -7.20 -0.46
C ALA A 22 6.20 -8.59 -0.62
N ILE A 23 5.20 -8.73 -1.50
CA ILE A 23 4.58 -10.00 -1.85
C ILE A 23 4.60 -10.17 -3.36
N LYS A 24 5.09 -11.32 -3.81
CA LYS A 24 4.93 -11.76 -5.19
C LYS A 24 3.52 -12.32 -5.36
N TRP A 25 2.70 -11.60 -6.12
CA TRP A 25 1.33 -11.99 -6.38
C TRP A 25 1.22 -12.67 -7.75
N GLY A 26 1.00 -13.97 -7.72
CA GLY A 26 1.05 -14.77 -8.94
C GLY A 26 2.43 -14.74 -9.60
N GLN A 27 2.45 -14.75 -10.94
CA GLN A 27 3.72 -14.83 -11.68
C GLN A 27 4.27 -13.47 -12.14
N ASN A 28 3.46 -12.42 -12.14
CA ASN A 28 3.77 -11.18 -12.85
C ASN A 28 3.77 -9.92 -12.00
N VAL A 29 3.26 -9.96 -10.77
CA VAL A 29 3.08 -8.77 -9.95
C VAL A 29 3.92 -8.83 -8.69
N MET A 30 4.71 -7.81 -8.45
CA MET A 30 5.33 -7.53 -7.16
C MET A 30 4.52 -6.48 -6.45
N LYS A 31 4.00 -6.79 -5.27
CA LYS A 31 3.12 -5.90 -4.50
C LYS A 31 3.81 -5.38 -3.25
N TYR A 32 3.80 -4.07 -3.08
CA TYR A 32 4.06 -3.41 -1.80
C TYR A 32 2.86 -3.60 -0.88
N GLN A 33 2.98 -4.47 0.12
CA GLN A 33 1.84 -4.87 0.94
C GLN A 33 1.71 -4.00 2.18
N TYR A 34 2.79 -3.84 2.95
CA TYR A 34 2.81 -3.05 4.17
C TYR A 34 4.13 -2.31 4.31
N GLY A 35 4.10 -1.15 4.93
CA GLY A 35 5.29 -0.41 5.28
C GLY A 35 5.08 0.44 6.52
N ALA A 36 6.14 0.58 7.29
CA ALA A 36 6.21 1.46 8.43
C ALA A 36 7.55 2.19 8.43
N SER A 37 7.56 3.43 8.89
CA SER A 37 8.78 4.21 9.04
C SER A 37 8.72 5.06 10.31
N SER A 38 9.87 5.21 10.94
CA SER A 38 10.05 6.15 12.03
C SER A 38 9.91 7.59 11.50
N ASN A 39 9.43 8.49 12.36
CA ASN A 39 9.47 9.93 12.08
C ASN A 39 10.87 10.52 12.22
N ALA A 40 11.77 9.83 12.93
CA ALA A 40 13.18 10.18 12.99
C ALA A 40 13.88 9.89 11.64
N HIS A 41 14.85 10.70 11.29
CA HIS A 41 15.70 10.52 10.11
C HIS A 41 14.94 10.48 8.76
N ARG A 42 13.83 11.22 8.65
CA ARG A 42 13.08 11.33 7.39
C ARG A 42 13.92 11.90 6.24
N ASN A 43 14.90 12.70 6.56
CA ASN A 43 15.84 13.33 5.62
C ASN A 43 16.74 12.33 4.88
N VAL A 44 16.89 11.09 5.35
CA VAL A 44 17.64 10.03 4.62
C VAL A 44 16.77 9.20 3.69
N TYR A 45 15.47 9.53 3.59
CA TYR A 45 14.52 8.94 2.63
C TYR A 45 14.48 7.40 2.59
N PRO A 46 14.37 6.69 3.72
CA PRO A 46 14.50 5.23 3.77
C PRO A 46 13.47 4.51 2.91
N ASN A 47 12.27 5.08 2.78
CA ASN A 47 11.20 4.48 1.99
C ASN A 47 11.52 4.39 0.49
N TYR A 48 12.31 5.32 -0.07
CA TYR A 48 12.75 5.24 -1.46
C TYR A 48 13.70 4.06 -1.67
N ALA A 49 14.64 3.86 -0.74
CA ALA A 49 15.56 2.72 -0.80
C ALA A 49 14.82 1.38 -0.68
N LEU A 50 13.83 1.29 0.22
CA LEU A 50 13.00 0.10 0.39
C LEU A 50 12.18 -0.22 -0.87
N GLN A 51 11.52 0.78 -1.46
CA GLN A 51 10.76 0.58 -2.70
C GLN A 51 11.68 0.09 -3.82
N TRP A 52 12.85 0.69 -3.97
CA TRP A 52 13.82 0.26 -4.97
C TRP A 52 14.32 -1.17 -4.76
N ALA A 53 14.58 -1.58 -3.52
CA ALA A 53 14.96 -2.96 -3.20
C ALA A 53 13.87 -3.97 -3.57
N MET A 54 12.59 -3.64 -3.30
CA MET A 54 11.45 -4.49 -3.68
C MET A 54 11.28 -4.57 -5.20
N MET A 55 11.46 -3.45 -5.92
CA MET A 55 11.42 -3.43 -7.40
C MET A 55 12.51 -4.31 -8.00
N LYS A 56 13.73 -4.25 -7.48
CA LYS A 56 14.83 -5.13 -7.93
C LYS A 56 14.48 -6.60 -7.75
N TRP A 57 13.96 -6.96 -6.58
CA TRP A 57 13.50 -8.33 -6.36
C TRP A 57 12.36 -8.73 -7.33
N GLY A 58 11.43 -7.81 -7.61
CA GLY A 58 10.38 -8.05 -8.61
C GLY A 58 10.96 -8.36 -10.00
N MET A 59 11.97 -7.61 -10.42
CA MET A 59 12.66 -7.85 -11.69
C MET A 59 13.41 -9.20 -11.70
N GLU A 60 14.10 -9.54 -10.62
CA GLU A 60 14.78 -10.83 -10.44
C GLU A 60 13.79 -12.01 -10.51
N CYS A 61 12.56 -11.83 -10.00
CA CYS A 61 11.48 -12.82 -10.08
C CYS A 61 10.76 -12.84 -11.44
N GLY A 62 11.14 -12.00 -12.40
CA GLY A 62 10.47 -11.87 -13.69
C GLY A 62 9.12 -11.15 -13.65
N CYS A 63 8.79 -10.47 -12.55
CA CYS A 63 7.57 -9.67 -12.46
C CYS A 63 7.62 -8.48 -13.43
N LYS A 64 6.51 -8.21 -14.08
CA LYS A 64 6.37 -7.12 -15.07
C LYS A 64 5.63 -5.91 -14.52
N VAL A 65 4.97 -6.06 -13.39
CA VAL A 65 4.19 -5.01 -12.74
C VAL A 65 4.65 -4.86 -11.30
N TYR A 66 4.84 -3.62 -10.88
CA TYR A 66 5.03 -3.27 -9.49
C TYR A 66 3.81 -2.50 -9.00
N ASP A 67 3.11 -3.07 -8.02
CA ASP A 67 1.89 -2.51 -7.43
C ASP A 67 2.23 -1.80 -6.12
N PHE A 68 2.13 -0.48 -6.11
CA PHE A 68 2.32 0.36 -4.92
C PHE A 68 1.17 0.29 -3.91
N GLY A 69 0.13 -0.52 -4.18
CA GLY A 69 -1.07 -0.59 -3.35
C GLY A 69 -1.99 0.62 -3.51
N GLY A 70 -3.08 0.61 -2.75
CA GLY A 70 -4.14 1.60 -2.85
C GLY A 70 -3.71 3.02 -2.54
N ILE A 71 -4.49 3.96 -3.08
CA ILE A 71 -4.40 5.38 -2.82
C ILE A 71 -5.81 6.00 -2.91
N SER A 72 -6.05 7.10 -2.22
CA SER A 72 -7.32 7.83 -2.28
C SER A 72 -7.61 8.35 -3.70
N GLY A 73 -8.87 8.29 -4.14
CA GLY A 73 -9.29 8.77 -5.46
C GLY A 73 -8.99 10.25 -5.72
N ASP A 74 -9.08 11.11 -4.70
CA ASP A 74 -8.77 12.54 -4.76
C ASP A 74 -7.32 12.86 -4.35
N CYS A 75 -6.41 11.93 -4.55
CA CYS A 75 -5.03 12.04 -4.07
C CYS A 75 -4.17 13.11 -4.78
N GLN A 76 -4.60 13.59 -5.94
CA GLN A 76 -3.89 14.62 -6.72
C GLN A 76 -4.17 16.04 -6.22
N ASN A 77 -5.20 16.21 -5.40
CA ASN A 77 -5.52 17.48 -4.78
C ASN A 77 -4.49 17.81 -3.68
N PRO A 78 -3.79 18.96 -3.76
CA PRO A 78 -2.79 19.36 -2.77
C PRO A 78 -3.34 19.49 -1.33
N ASP A 79 -4.64 19.76 -1.19
CA ASP A 79 -5.30 19.88 0.11
C ASP A 79 -5.69 18.51 0.71
N ASN A 80 -5.57 17.43 -0.05
CA ASN A 80 -5.85 16.08 0.42
C ASN A 80 -4.74 15.61 1.38
N PRO A 81 -5.07 15.07 2.56
CA PRO A 81 -4.08 14.51 3.50
C PRO A 81 -3.16 13.44 2.90
N HIS A 82 -3.63 12.76 1.85
CA HIS A 82 -2.87 11.72 1.14
C HIS A 82 -2.05 12.23 -0.06
N TYR A 83 -2.03 13.54 -0.31
CA TYR A 83 -1.26 14.13 -1.41
C TYR A 83 0.24 13.79 -1.35
N GLY A 84 0.82 13.81 -0.14
CA GLY A 84 2.22 13.41 0.06
C GLY A 84 2.50 11.96 -0.35
N LEU A 85 1.57 11.06 -0.07
CA LEU A 85 1.67 9.65 -0.48
C LEU A 85 1.56 9.50 -2.00
N TRP A 86 0.67 10.25 -2.63
CA TRP A 86 0.57 10.28 -4.10
C TRP A 86 1.86 10.76 -4.73
N ARG A 87 2.40 11.90 -4.28
CA ARG A 87 3.69 12.44 -4.79
C ARG A 87 4.81 11.42 -4.66
N PHE A 88 4.89 10.74 -3.52
CA PHE A 88 5.88 9.69 -3.29
C PHE A 88 5.76 8.56 -4.30
N LYS A 89 4.57 7.99 -4.51
CA LYS A 89 4.33 6.90 -5.46
C LYS A 89 4.52 7.35 -6.91
N HIS A 90 4.00 8.52 -7.26
CA HIS A 90 4.11 9.09 -8.61
C HIS A 90 5.56 9.40 -9.01
N GLY A 91 6.42 9.75 -8.04
CA GLY A 91 7.84 10.00 -8.26
C GLY A 91 8.63 8.81 -8.84
N PHE A 92 8.08 7.60 -8.78
CA PHE A 92 8.64 6.42 -9.44
C PHE A 92 8.19 6.23 -10.89
N GLY A 93 7.45 7.18 -11.47
CA GLY A 93 7.00 7.13 -12.86
C GLY A 93 5.79 6.23 -13.11
N GLY A 94 5.13 5.76 -12.04
CA GLY A 94 3.92 4.97 -12.14
C GLY A 94 2.68 5.80 -12.50
N TYR A 95 1.60 5.12 -12.86
CA TYR A 95 0.28 5.72 -13.11
C TYR A 95 -0.76 5.16 -12.15
N MET A 96 -1.77 5.96 -11.87
CA MET A 96 -2.92 5.55 -11.08
C MET A 96 -3.91 4.81 -11.97
N LYS A 97 -4.37 3.64 -11.50
CA LYS A 97 -5.45 2.89 -12.13
C LYS A 97 -6.65 2.91 -11.20
N GLU A 98 -7.73 3.50 -11.67
CA GLU A 98 -9.01 3.48 -10.97
C GLU A 98 -9.76 2.19 -11.30
N PHE A 99 -10.27 1.54 -10.27
CA PHE A 99 -11.14 0.38 -10.39
C PHE A 99 -12.59 0.82 -10.22
N VAL A 100 -13.52 -0.06 -10.60
CA VAL A 100 -14.97 0.19 -10.50
C VAL A 100 -15.48 0.42 -9.07
N GLY A 101 -14.63 0.24 -8.07
CA GLY A 101 -14.97 0.33 -6.66
C GLY A 101 -15.47 -0.98 -6.07
N GLU A 102 -15.89 -0.90 -4.82
CA GLU A 102 -16.48 -2.03 -4.11
C GLU A 102 -17.99 -1.97 -4.23
N PHE A 103 -18.62 -3.10 -4.42
CA PHE A 103 -20.07 -3.24 -4.44
C PHE A 103 -20.50 -4.53 -3.78
N ASP A 104 -21.64 -4.49 -3.11
CA ASP A 104 -22.20 -5.63 -2.39
C ASP A 104 -23.26 -6.34 -3.24
N TYR A 105 -23.13 -7.65 -3.39
CA TYR A 105 -24.19 -8.48 -3.92
C TYR A 105 -25.09 -8.93 -2.76
N VAL A 106 -26.26 -8.30 -2.65
CA VAL A 106 -27.16 -8.48 -1.49
C VAL A 106 -28.00 -9.74 -1.66
N ILE A 107 -27.63 -10.82 -0.95
CA ILE A 107 -28.36 -12.09 -0.95
C ILE A 107 -29.62 -12.00 -0.07
N ASN A 108 -29.51 -11.40 1.13
CA ASN A 108 -30.60 -11.27 2.09
C ASN A 108 -30.79 -9.78 2.48
N LYS A 109 -31.79 -9.14 1.89
CA LYS A 109 -32.06 -7.71 2.09
C LYS A 109 -32.30 -7.30 3.55
N PRO A 110 -33.14 -8.02 4.38
CA PRO A 110 -33.31 -7.68 5.78
C PRO A 110 -32.02 -7.74 6.61
N VAL A 111 -31.24 -8.79 6.44
CA VAL A 111 -29.94 -8.95 7.15
C VAL A 111 -28.95 -7.87 6.74
N TYR A 112 -28.87 -7.57 5.45
CA TYR A 112 -28.00 -6.51 4.94
C TYR A 112 -28.38 -5.13 5.48
N LYS A 113 -29.69 -4.83 5.59
CA LYS A 113 -30.16 -3.58 6.20
C LYS A 113 -29.78 -3.48 7.67
N LEU A 114 -29.92 -4.58 8.42
CA LEU A 114 -29.50 -4.65 9.84
C LEU A 114 -27.99 -4.44 9.99
N TYR A 115 -27.19 -5.11 9.17
CA TYR A 115 -25.75 -4.96 9.13
C TYR A 115 -25.32 -3.48 8.89
N ASN A 116 -25.90 -2.82 7.89
CA ASN A 116 -25.60 -1.44 7.58
C ASN A 116 -26.00 -0.46 8.70
N VAL A 117 -27.07 -0.74 9.44
CA VAL A 117 -27.44 0.06 10.61
C VAL A 117 -26.45 -0.15 11.75
N ALA A 118 -26.08 -1.39 12.01
CA ALA A 118 -25.11 -1.73 13.06
C ALA A 118 -23.72 -1.13 12.80
N THR A 119 -23.21 -1.20 11.57
CA THR A 119 -21.91 -0.62 11.19
C THR A 119 -21.91 0.90 11.35
N LYS A 120 -22.97 1.61 10.92
CA LYS A 120 -23.09 3.05 11.11
C LYS A 120 -23.13 3.48 12.58
N ILE A 121 -23.71 2.66 13.45
CA ILE A 121 -23.71 2.92 14.90
C ILE A 121 -22.31 2.74 15.48
N LEU A 122 -21.62 1.68 15.09
CA LEU A 122 -20.26 1.38 15.56
C LEU A 122 -19.24 2.45 15.09
N GLU A 123 -19.39 2.98 13.89
CA GLU A 123 -18.53 4.07 13.38
C GLU A 123 -18.71 5.38 14.17
N LYS A 124 -19.90 5.63 14.72
CA LYS A 124 -20.16 6.82 15.55
C LYS A 124 -19.64 6.71 16.99
N ILE A 125 -19.40 5.49 17.46
CA ILE A 125 -18.93 5.21 18.83
C ILE A 125 -17.40 5.13 18.88
N ARG A 126 -16.74 4.98 17.74
CA ARG A 126 -15.28 4.85 17.60
C ARG A 126 -14.62 6.20 17.30
#